data_81b8a26be3e2949c97c6dfcbbf40b11f
#
_entry.id   81b8a26be3e2949c97c6dfcbbf40b11f
#
_cell.length_a   1.000
_cell.length_b   1.000
_cell.length_c   1.000
_cell.angle_alpha   90.00
_cell.angle_beta   90.00
_cell.angle_gamma   90.00
#
_symmetry.space_group_name_H-M   'P 1'
#
loop_
_entity.id
_entity.type
_entity.pdbx_description
1 polymer ?
#
loop_
_entity_poly.entity_id
_entity_poly.type
_entity_poly.pdbx_seq_one_letter_code
_entity_poly.pdbx_strand_id
1 'polypeptide(L)'
;MPCRRHDTGIGDITAQARQVCENLKAAVEAGGGTMNDICRVDVYVRNIEQFEAIHKVRREYFKAPLPASTMVEVTKMVSSDYLIEISAIAVIP
;
A
#
# COMPACT_ATOMS: atom_id res chain seq x y z
N MET A 1 13.68 -2.43 10.42
CA MET A 1 12.35 -2.35 11.00
C MET A 1 11.44 -3.40 10.40
N PRO A 2 10.84 -4.22 11.20
CA PRO A 2 9.98 -5.26 10.66
C PRO A 2 8.66 -4.69 10.14
N CYS A 3 8.15 -5.31 9.10
CA CYS A 3 6.80 -5.05 8.66
C CYS A 3 5.82 -5.53 9.72
N ARG A 4 4.70 -4.84 9.81
CA ARG A 4 3.64 -5.26 10.70
C ARG A 4 3.06 -6.58 10.25
N ARG A 5 2.54 -7.30 11.20
CA ARG A 5 1.91 -8.56 10.91
C ARG A 5 0.60 -8.37 10.18
N HIS A 6 0.23 -9.37 9.43
CA HIS A 6 -1.02 -9.38 8.69
C HIS A 6 -2.25 -9.35 9.60
N ASP A 7 -2.11 -9.63 10.89
CA ASP A 7 -3.23 -9.60 11.82
C ASP A 7 -3.64 -8.18 12.19
N THR A 8 -2.85 -7.16 11.82
CA THR A 8 -3.25 -5.77 11.99
C THR A 8 -4.48 -5.47 11.14
N GLY A 9 -5.59 -5.12 11.77
CA GLY A 9 -6.79 -4.73 11.05
C GLY A 9 -7.49 -5.86 10.31
N ILE A 10 -7.44 -7.09 10.81
CA ILE A 10 -8.15 -8.20 10.19
C ILE A 10 -9.60 -7.80 9.93
N GLY A 11 -10.03 -7.93 8.66
CA GLY A 11 -11.37 -7.56 8.23
C GLY A 11 -11.59 -6.06 8.05
N ASP A 12 -10.58 -5.23 8.30
CA ASP A 12 -10.67 -3.78 8.21
C ASP A 12 -9.77 -3.25 7.09
N ILE A 13 -10.38 -2.91 5.94
CA ILE A 13 -9.61 -2.46 4.78
C ILE A 13 -8.88 -1.14 5.04
N THR A 14 -9.49 -0.24 5.80
CA THR A 14 -8.85 1.05 6.11
C THR A 14 -7.60 0.85 6.95
N ALA A 15 -7.69 0.02 7.99
CA ALA A 15 -6.53 -0.27 8.83
C ALA A 15 -5.44 -1.00 8.06
N GLN A 16 -5.80 -1.94 7.20
CA GLN A 16 -4.82 -2.67 6.40
C GLN A 16 -4.16 -1.77 5.35
N ALA A 17 -4.93 -0.93 4.69
CA ALA A 17 -4.38 0.02 3.71
C ALA A 17 -3.39 0.97 4.39
N ARG A 18 -3.74 1.46 5.58
CA ARG A 18 -2.85 2.34 6.34
C ARG A 18 -1.56 1.63 6.73
N GLN A 19 -1.66 0.38 7.19
CA GLN A 19 -0.48 -0.38 7.58
C GLN A 19 0.42 -0.66 6.38
N VAL A 20 -0.15 -0.99 5.23
CA VAL A 20 0.63 -1.21 4.01
C VAL A 20 1.37 0.07 3.61
N CYS A 21 0.70 1.22 3.67
CA CYS A 21 1.34 2.50 3.35
C CYS A 21 2.44 2.84 4.36
N GLU A 22 2.24 2.55 5.65
CA GLU A 22 3.27 2.74 6.65
C GLU A 22 4.49 1.85 6.39
N ASN A 23 4.26 0.61 5.96
CA ASN A 23 5.34 -0.29 5.61
C ASN A 23 6.13 0.22 4.40
N LEU A 24 5.45 0.74 3.38
CA LEU A 24 6.11 1.34 2.22
C LEU A 24 6.95 2.54 2.63
N LYS A 25 6.39 3.39 3.48
CA LYS A 25 7.10 4.58 3.96
C LYS A 25 8.36 4.17 4.71
N ALA A 26 8.26 3.20 5.62
CA ALA A 26 9.40 2.71 6.36
C ALA A 26 10.47 2.13 5.42
N ALA A 27 10.06 1.37 4.42
CA ALA A 27 10.98 0.74 3.49
C ALA A 27 11.72 1.77 2.64
N VAL A 28 11.02 2.77 2.09
CA VAL A 28 11.65 3.76 1.23
C VAL A 28 12.56 4.69 2.05
N GLU A 29 12.18 5.00 3.28
CA GLU A 29 13.02 5.81 4.16
C GLU A 29 14.27 5.05 4.60
N ALA A 30 14.15 3.75 4.82
CA ALA A 30 15.30 2.92 5.12
C ALA A 30 16.30 2.88 3.95
N GLY A 31 15.83 3.05 2.73
CA GLY A 31 16.67 3.14 1.55
C GLY A 31 17.22 4.53 1.27
N GLY A 32 16.92 5.51 2.12
CA GLY A 32 17.40 6.87 1.98
C GLY A 32 16.51 7.80 1.18
N GLY A 33 15.30 7.37 0.86
CA GLY A 33 14.35 8.17 0.11
C GLY A 33 13.14 8.59 0.91
N THR A 34 12.14 9.08 0.21
CA THR A 34 10.85 9.48 0.79
C THR A 34 9.73 8.92 -0.07
N MET A 35 8.50 9.08 0.40
CA MET A 35 7.32 8.65 -0.37
C MET A 35 7.25 9.34 -1.74
N ASN A 36 7.80 10.56 -1.86
CA ASN A 36 7.81 11.27 -3.14
C ASN A 36 8.73 10.63 -4.18
N ASP A 37 9.63 9.75 -3.77
CA ASP A 37 10.53 9.03 -4.67
C ASP A 37 9.87 7.80 -5.28
N ILE A 38 8.70 7.40 -4.81
CA ILE A 38 7.96 6.29 -5.38
C ILE A 38 7.34 6.74 -6.70
N CYS A 39 7.72 6.05 -7.78
CA CYS A 39 7.25 6.40 -9.12
C CYS A 39 6.19 5.45 -9.66
N ARG A 40 6.03 4.28 -9.06
CA ARG A 40 5.04 3.29 -9.50
C ARG A 40 4.56 2.49 -8.30
N VAL A 41 3.25 2.23 -8.26
CA VAL A 41 2.66 1.29 -7.33
C VAL A 41 1.74 0.33 -8.06
N ASP A 42 1.72 -0.92 -7.62
CA ASP A 42 0.77 -1.93 -8.07
C ASP A 42 0.00 -2.38 -6.85
N VAL A 43 -1.33 -2.27 -6.92
CA VAL A 43 -2.21 -2.53 -5.79
C VAL A 43 -3.06 -3.76 -6.08
N TYR A 44 -2.99 -4.74 -5.19
CA TYR A 44 -3.73 -5.99 -5.30
C TYR A 44 -4.75 -6.03 -4.18
N VAL A 45 -6.03 -6.20 -4.53
CA VAL A 45 -7.10 -6.18 -3.54
C VAL A 45 -8.00 -7.39 -3.70
N ARG A 46 -8.63 -7.79 -2.60
CA ARG A 46 -9.60 -8.89 -2.62
C ARG A 46 -10.99 -8.44 -3.02
N ASN A 47 -11.30 -7.17 -2.83
CA ASN A 47 -12.59 -6.60 -3.18
C ASN A 47 -12.37 -5.20 -3.76
N ILE A 48 -12.49 -5.10 -5.09
CA ILE A 48 -12.22 -3.84 -5.78
C ILE A 48 -13.25 -2.75 -5.40
N GLU A 49 -14.40 -3.13 -4.88
CA GLU A 49 -15.41 -2.16 -4.48
C GLU A 49 -15.01 -1.36 -3.24
N GLN A 50 -13.95 -1.79 -2.56
CA GLN A 50 -13.39 -1.03 -1.43
C GLN A 50 -12.42 0.07 -1.87
N PHE A 51 -12.32 0.36 -3.18
CA PHE A 51 -11.32 1.30 -3.69
C PHE A 51 -11.43 2.70 -3.09
N GLU A 52 -12.64 3.15 -2.76
CA GLU A 52 -12.82 4.48 -2.15
C GLU A 52 -12.10 4.60 -0.80
N ALA A 53 -12.28 3.60 0.06
CA ALA A 53 -11.62 3.58 1.36
C ALA A 53 -10.10 3.52 1.20
N ILE A 54 -9.63 2.74 0.23
CA ILE A 54 -8.21 2.59 -0.06
C ILE A 54 -7.62 3.92 -0.57
N HIS A 55 -8.30 4.58 -1.51
CA HIS A 55 -7.85 5.87 -2.03
C HIS A 55 -7.81 6.95 -0.97
N LYS A 56 -8.77 6.94 -0.05
CA LYS A 56 -8.79 7.90 1.04
C LYS A 56 -7.51 7.80 1.88
N VAL A 57 -7.09 6.58 2.19
CA VAL A 57 -5.85 6.36 2.93
C VAL A 57 -4.63 6.75 2.08
N ARG A 58 -4.60 6.34 0.82
CA ARG A 58 -3.47 6.63 -0.06
C ARG A 58 -3.23 8.12 -0.23
N ARG A 59 -4.29 8.93 -0.26
CA ARG A 59 -4.16 10.39 -0.38
C ARG A 59 -3.44 11.01 0.81
N GLU A 60 -3.39 10.33 1.94
CA GLU A 60 -2.64 10.81 3.10
C GLU A 60 -1.13 10.60 2.94
N TYR A 61 -0.73 9.64 2.11
CA TYR A 61 0.67 9.25 1.95
C TYR A 61 1.29 9.71 0.64
N PHE A 62 0.50 9.80 -0.42
CA PHE A 62 0.99 10.17 -1.75
C PHE A 62 0.52 11.55 -2.11
N LYS A 63 1.47 12.43 -2.43
CA LYS A 63 1.21 13.81 -2.85
C LYS A 63 1.58 13.98 -4.31
N ALA A 64 1.02 15.02 -4.93
CA ALA A 64 1.36 15.30 -6.32
C ALA A 64 2.85 15.68 -6.45
N PRO A 65 3.54 15.25 -7.52
CA PRO A 65 3.03 14.39 -8.60
C PRO A 65 2.83 12.96 -8.11
N LEU A 66 1.69 12.38 -8.49
CA LEU A 66 1.34 11.05 -8.03
C LEU A 66 2.10 9.98 -8.83
N PRO A 67 2.41 8.83 -8.21
CA PRO A 67 3.03 7.73 -8.93
C PRO A 67 2.05 7.08 -9.90
N ALA A 68 2.58 6.42 -10.92
CA ALA A 68 1.77 5.56 -11.77
C ALA A 68 1.19 4.45 -10.91
N SER A 69 -0.08 4.13 -11.11
CA SER A 69 -0.78 3.19 -10.23
C SER A 69 -1.66 2.25 -11.02
N THR A 70 -1.59 0.96 -10.68
CA THR A 70 -2.49 -0.06 -11.18
C THR A 70 -3.16 -0.72 -9.98
N MET A 71 -4.48 -0.90 -10.05
CA MET A 71 -5.21 -1.62 -9.02
C MET A 71 -5.99 -2.74 -9.66
N VAL A 72 -5.84 -3.96 -9.15
CA VAL A 72 -6.54 -5.13 -9.65
C VAL A 72 -7.12 -5.94 -8.50
N GLU A 73 -8.23 -6.59 -8.76
CA GLU A 73 -8.80 -7.54 -7.84
C GLU A 73 -8.19 -8.90 -8.09
N VAL A 74 -7.82 -9.59 -7.01
CA VAL A 74 -7.22 -10.93 -7.09
C VAL A 74 -8.09 -11.92 -6.34
N THR A 75 -8.05 -13.18 -6.79
CA THR A 75 -8.87 -14.24 -6.21
C THR A 75 -8.38 -14.64 -4.82
N LYS A 76 -7.07 -14.66 -4.62
CA LYS A 76 -6.46 -15.09 -3.36
C LYS A 76 -5.19 -14.31 -3.08
N MET A 77 -4.91 -14.15 -1.80
CA MET A 77 -3.62 -13.68 -1.28
C MET A 77 -2.95 -14.83 -0.55
N VAL A 78 -1.71 -14.61 -0.10
CA VAL A 78 -0.97 -15.61 0.68
C VAL A 78 -1.76 -16.02 1.92
N SER A 79 -2.42 -15.08 2.56
CA SER A 79 -3.30 -15.34 3.69
C SER A 79 -4.69 -14.81 3.39
N SER A 80 -5.71 -15.52 3.87
CA SER A 80 -7.11 -15.07 3.74
C SER A 80 -7.38 -13.81 4.55
N ASP A 81 -6.50 -13.46 5.49
CA ASP A 81 -6.64 -12.24 6.28
C ASP A 81 -6.16 -11.00 5.52
N TYR A 82 -5.40 -11.17 4.46
CA TYR A 82 -4.92 -10.05 3.65
C TYR A 82 -6.03 -9.56 2.73
N LEU A 83 -6.37 -8.29 2.84
CA LEU A 83 -7.36 -7.65 1.97
C LEU A 83 -6.70 -6.80 0.90
N ILE A 84 -5.44 -6.40 1.11
CA ILE A 84 -4.72 -5.51 0.21
C ILE A 84 -3.22 -5.81 0.28
N GLU A 85 -2.56 -5.65 -0.86
CA GLU A 85 -1.11 -5.70 -0.96
C GLU A 85 -0.66 -4.65 -1.97
N ILE A 86 0.41 -3.94 -1.67
CA ILE A 86 0.95 -2.92 -2.57
C ILE A 86 2.43 -3.18 -2.79
N SER A 87 2.82 -3.24 -4.06
CA SER A 87 4.22 -3.25 -4.47
C SER A 87 4.55 -1.87 -5.01
N ALA A 88 5.77 -1.42 -4.78
CA ALA A 88 6.18 -0.09 -5.22
C ALA A 88 7.59 -0.12 -5.79
N ILE A 89 7.85 0.82 -6.69
CA ILE A 89 9.19 1.08 -7.22
C ILE A 89 9.51 2.53 -6.89
N ALA A 90 10.66 2.75 -6.27
CA ALA A 90 11.15 4.08 -5.96
C ALA A 90 12.49 4.30 -6.64
N VAL A 91 12.71 5.53 -7.11
CA VAL A 91 14.01 5.95 -7.64
C VAL A 91 14.53 7.00 -6.68
N ILE A 92 15.55 6.63 -5.94
CA ILE A 92 16.12 7.48 -4.89
C ILE A 92 17.33 8.20 -5.46
N PRO A 93 17.35 9.55 -5.41
CA PRO A 93 18.45 10.34 -5.94
C PRO A 93 19.78 10.06 -5.25
#